data_64750f110626bf626dbde6fc5077ecec
#
_entry.id   64750f110626bf626dbde6fc5077ecec
#
_cell.length_a   1.000
_cell.length_b   1.000
_cell.length_c   1.000
_cell.angle_alpha   90.00
_cell.angle_beta   90.00
_cell.angle_gamma   90.00
#
_symmetry.space_group_name_H-M   'P 1'
#
loop_
_entity.id
_entity.type
_entity.pdbx_description
1 polymer ?
#
loop_
_entity_poly.entity_id
_entity_poly.type
_entity_poly.pdbx_seq_one_letter_code
_entity_poly.pdbx_strand_id
1 'polypeptide(L)'
;MRRVDDFRLRFGKRELVPIVIGGMGVDISNADLAVEVARLGGIGHISDAMVQTVSDRRYDTNFVKQKLKKYKANVASSDKSGVHFSLGEIEEAMRHHVGRTMEAKRGEGMIFVNCMEKLTMNAPRDTLRTRLTAALDAGIDGITLSAGLHLNSFGLIEDHPRFRDAKLGIIVSSPRALAMFLRKNARLQRLPDFVVVEGPLAGGHLGFGMDWAQYDLATIVAEVIAYLKSEHLDIPVIAAGGIFTGSDATGFLEQGAAAVQVATRFTVTQECGLPDKVKQEYFRASEEDIEVNTLSPTGYPMRMLKGSPGIGSGIRPNCEAYGYLLDANGRCAYIDAYNLEVERHPGAKKVKVMDKTCLCTHMRNFDIWTCGHYTYRLKDTTHRLDDGSYQLLSAEQVFQDYQFSTEGKIAVPAAAVAVA
;
A
#
# COMPACT_ATOMS: atom_id res chain seq x y z
N MET A 1 -7.10 21.62 -23.51
CA MET A 1 -6.39 21.17 -22.29
C MET A 1 -5.93 19.75 -22.52
N ARG A 2 -4.70 19.41 -22.11
CA ARG A 2 -4.23 18.02 -22.18
C ARG A 2 -4.94 17.18 -21.13
N ARG A 3 -5.03 15.88 -21.39
CA ARG A 3 -5.63 14.87 -20.51
C ARG A 3 -4.56 13.86 -20.13
N VAL A 4 -4.80 13.09 -19.11
CA VAL A 4 -3.92 11.96 -18.76
C VAL A 4 -3.76 11.00 -19.95
N ASP A 5 -4.83 10.84 -20.74
CA ASP A 5 -4.80 9.99 -21.95
C ASP A 5 -3.87 10.50 -23.08
N ASP A 6 -3.42 11.74 -23.03
CA ASP A 6 -2.45 12.28 -23.99
C ASP A 6 -0.99 11.89 -23.66
N PHE A 7 -0.76 11.17 -22.56
CA PHE A 7 0.54 10.73 -22.08
C PHE A 7 0.62 9.20 -22.03
N ARG A 8 1.82 8.66 -22.06
CA ARG A 8 2.06 7.21 -21.93
C ARG A 8 3.25 6.94 -21.00
N LEU A 9 3.06 5.98 -20.09
CA LEU A 9 4.16 5.38 -19.35
C LEU A 9 4.79 4.29 -20.21
N ARG A 10 6.12 4.33 -20.37
CA ARG A 10 6.84 3.39 -21.25
C ARG A 10 7.80 2.50 -20.47
N PHE A 11 7.68 1.19 -20.70
CA PHE A 11 8.67 0.20 -20.28
C PHE A 11 9.14 -0.58 -21.51
N GLY A 12 10.25 -0.11 -22.12
CA GLY A 12 10.73 -0.60 -23.39
C GLY A 12 9.70 -0.35 -24.50
N LYS A 13 9.17 -1.43 -25.11
CA LYS A 13 8.16 -1.35 -26.18
C LYS A 13 6.72 -1.28 -25.65
N ARG A 14 6.51 -1.49 -24.36
CA ARG A 14 5.17 -1.47 -23.75
C ARG A 14 4.78 -0.04 -23.41
N GLU A 15 3.62 0.38 -23.87
CA GLU A 15 3.00 1.67 -23.55
C GLU A 15 1.76 1.46 -22.69
N LEU A 16 1.66 2.19 -21.58
CA LEU A 16 0.58 2.08 -20.60
C LEU A 16 -0.11 3.42 -20.42
N VAL A 17 -1.37 3.39 -20.03
CA VAL A 17 -2.04 4.56 -19.45
C VAL A 17 -1.26 4.94 -18.18
N PRO A 18 -0.83 6.21 -18.00
CA PRO A 18 0.08 6.58 -16.92
C PRO A 18 -0.62 6.74 -15.57
N ILE A 19 -1.49 5.76 -15.23
CA ILE A 19 -2.22 5.67 -13.97
C ILE A 19 -1.80 4.37 -13.28
N VAL A 20 -1.28 4.51 -12.06
CA VAL A 20 -0.86 3.43 -11.18
C VAL A 20 -1.73 3.45 -9.94
N ILE A 21 -2.31 2.33 -9.54
CA ILE A 21 -3.02 2.25 -8.26
C ILE A 21 -2.02 1.88 -7.17
N GLY A 22 -1.94 2.68 -6.11
CA GLY A 22 -1.03 2.42 -5.00
C GLY A 22 -1.30 1.09 -4.29
N GLY A 23 -0.24 0.41 -3.86
CA GLY A 23 -0.36 -0.81 -3.09
C GLY A 23 -0.88 -0.55 -1.67
N MET A 24 -1.98 -1.17 -1.30
CA MET A 24 -2.67 -0.97 -0.02
C MET A 24 -2.90 -2.31 0.69
N GLY A 25 -2.25 -2.50 1.82
CA GLY A 25 -2.42 -3.70 2.66
C GLY A 25 -3.43 -3.48 3.79
N VAL A 26 -4.11 -4.49 4.30
CA VAL A 26 -4.06 -5.91 3.95
C VAL A 26 -5.25 -6.22 3.02
N ASP A 27 -4.98 -6.66 1.80
CA ASP A 27 -6.03 -7.03 0.82
C ASP A 27 -6.98 -5.86 0.44
N ILE A 28 -6.53 -4.61 0.60
CA ILE A 28 -7.28 -3.41 0.20
C ILE A 28 -7.11 -3.21 -1.30
N SER A 29 -5.86 -3.05 -1.79
CA SER A 29 -5.57 -3.27 -3.21
C SER A 29 -5.46 -4.78 -3.43
N ASN A 30 -6.55 -5.35 -3.85
CA ASN A 30 -6.73 -6.79 -4.00
C ASN A 30 -6.60 -7.24 -5.47
N ALA A 31 -6.76 -8.54 -5.72
CA ALA A 31 -6.70 -9.10 -7.06
C ALA A 31 -7.74 -8.49 -8.00
N ASP A 32 -8.98 -8.29 -7.52
CA ASP A 32 -10.09 -7.79 -8.35
C ASP A 32 -9.81 -6.38 -8.85
N LEU A 33 -9.38 -5.48 -7.97
CA LEU A 33 -8.99 -4.12 -8.32
C LEU A 33 -7.78 -4.11 -9.27
N ALA A 34 -6.75 -4.93 -8.99
CA ALA A 34 -5.54 -4.96 -9.80
C ALA A 34 -5.80 -5.48 -11.22
N VAL A 35 -6.63 -6.50 -11.37
CA VAL A 35 -7.04 -7.07 -12.67
C VAL A 35 -7.84 -6.05 -13.47
N GLU A 36 -8.76 -5.34 -12.82
CA GLU A 36 -9.58 -4.33 -13.49
C GLU A 36 -8.73 -3.17 -14.01
N VAL A 37 -7.81 -2.67 -13.21
CA VAL A 37 -6.87 -1.60 -13.63
C VAL A 37 -5.96 -2.06 -14.77
N ALA A 38 -5.48 -3.31 -14.73
CA ALA A 38 -4.70 -3.87 -15.84
C ALA A 38 -5.53 -4.00 -17.13
N ARG A 39 -6.83 -4.36 -17.03
CA ARG A 39 -7.76 -4.38 -18.16
C ARG A 39 -7.88 -3.01 -18.82
N LEU A 40 -7.84 -1.94 -18.03
CA LEU A 40 -7.94 -0.55 -18.49
C LEU A 40 -6.61 0.03 -19.00
N GLY A 41 -5.54 -0.77 -19.03
CA GLY A 41 -4.23 -0.37 -19.54
C GLY A 41 -3.32 0.35 -18.56
N GLY A 42 -3.71 0.46 -17.29
CA GLY A 42 -2.89 1.02 -16.19
C GLY A 42 -2.05 -0.05 -15.48
N ILE A 43 -1.53 0.32 -14.31
CA ILE A 43 -0.80 -0.59 -13.42
C ILE A 43 -1.61 -0.79 -12.14
N GLY A 44 -2.11 -2.01 -11.93
CA GLY A 44 -2.70 -2.44 -10.68
C GLY A 44 -1.66 -2.99 -9.71
N HIS A 45 -1.87 -2.78 -8.41
CA HIS A 45 -1.05 -3.41 -7.37
C HIS A 45 -1.87 -4.37 -6.53
N ILE A 46 -1.27 -5.51 -6.20
CA ILE A 46 -1.66 -6.33 -5.05
C ILE A 46 -0.64 -6.12 -3.93
N SER A 47 -1.03 -6.37 -2.68
CA SER A 47 -0.13 -6.20 -1.53
C SER A 47 0.33 -7.55 -0.98
N ASP A 48 1.61 -7.65 -0.59
CA ASP A 48 2.16 -8.82 0.11
C ASP A 48 1.86 -8.82 1.62
N ALA A 49 1.22 -7.76 2.11
CA ALA A 49 0.93 -7.60 3.52
C ALA A 49 0.09 -8.76 4.06
N MET A 50 0.65 -9.52 5.00
CA MET A 50 -0.02 -10.66 5.65
C MET A 50 -0.56 -11.68 4.63
N VAL A 51 0.24 -12.00 3.61
CA VAL A 51 -0.17 -12.83 2.47
C VAL A 51 -0.79 -14.17 2.87
N GLN A 52 -0.35 -14.81 3.96
CA GLN A 52 -0.97 -16.03 4.48
C GLN A 52 -2.43 -15.80 4.91
N THR A 53 -2.72 -14.63 5.52
CA THR A 53 -4.12 -14.24 5.85
C THR A 53 -4.94 -13.96 4.61
N VAL A 54 -4.36 -13.34 3.61
CA VAL A 54 -5.01 -13.08 2.31
C VAL A 54 -5.32 -14.40 1.62
N SER A 55 -4.36 -15.34 1.60
CA SER A 55 -4.54 -16.67 1.04
C SER A 55 -5.67 -17.44 1.74
N ASP A 56 -5.70 -17.44 3.07
CA ASP A 56 -6.77 -18.10 3.83
C ASP A 56 -8.16 -17.51 3.54
N ARG A 57 -8.21 -16.20 3.29
CA ARG A 57 -9.48 -15.50 3.00
C ARG A 57 -10.00 -15.78 1.59
N ARG A 58 -9.10 -15.88 0.60
CA ARG A 58 -9.44 -15.90 -0.82
C ARG A 58 -9.34 -17.27 -1.49
N TYR A 59 -8.47 -18.14 -0.97
CA TYR A 59 -8.08 -19.37 -1.67
C TYR A 59 -8.29 -20.64 -0.85
N ASP A 60 -9.09 -20.55 0.22
CA ASP A 60 -9.47 -21.68 1.08
C ASP A 60 -8.26 -22.43 1.68
N THR A 61 -7.18 -21.68 1.97
CA THR A 61 -6.04 -22.20 2.74
C THR A 61 -6.28 -22.06 4.25
N ASN A 62 -5.39 -22.57 5.08
CA ASN A 62 -5.56 -22.54 6.53
C ASN A 62 -4.23 -22.27 7.30
N PHE A 63 -3.33 -21.52 6.69
CA PHE A 63 -2.01 -21.19 7.23
C PHE A 63 -2.06 -20.54 8.61
N VAL A 64 -2.93 -19.55 8.81
CA VAL A 64 -3.09 -18.83 10.08
C VAL A 64 -3.59 -19.78 11.17
N LYS A 65 -4.55 -20.65 10.85
CA LYS A 65 -5.09 -21.63 11.81
C LYS A 65 -4.04 -22.66 12.22
N GLN A 66 -3.26 -23.17 11.27
CA GLN A 66 -2.17 -24.11 11.54
C GLN A 66 -1.09 -23.47 12.41
N LYS A 67 -0.70 -22.23 12.10
CA LYS A 67 0.28 -21.47 12.86
C LYS A 67 -0.18 -21.18 14.29
N LEU A 68 -1.44 -20.78 14.49
CA LEU A 68 -2.03 -20.62 15.82
C LEU A 68 -1.99 -21.92 16.63
N LYS A 69 -2.26 -23.06 15.99
CA LYS A 69 -2.16 -24.37 16.63
C LYS A 69 -0.73 -24.68 17.06
N LYS A 70 0.25 -24.43 16.18
CA LYS A 70 1.67 -24.64 16.44
C LYS A 70 2.18 -23.80 17.62
N TYR A 71 1.78 -22.53 17.67
CA TYR A 71 2.24 -21.58 18.69
C TYR A 71 1.22 -21.32 19.80
N LYS A 72 0.34 -22.29 20.08
CA LYS A 72 -0.72 -22.15 21.10
C LYS A 72 -0.17 -21.74 22.49
N ALA A 73 0.99 -22.24 22.88
CA ALA A 73 1.65 -21.90 24.15
C ALA A 73 2.09 -20.42 24.20
N ASN A 74 2.39 -19.81 23.07
CA ASN A 74 2.83 -18.41 22.97
C ASN A 74 1.68 -17.41 23.03
N VAL A 75 0.42 -17.85 22.90
CA VAL A 75 -0.75 -16.96 22.92
C VAL A 75 -0.83 -16.16 24.21
N ALA A 76 -0.49 -16.79 25.35
CA ALA A 76 -0.52 -16.16 26.67
C ALA A 76 0.71 -15.30 26.97
N SER A 77 1.83 -15.53 26.28
CA SER A 77 3.10 -14.84 26.52
C SER A 77 3.16 -13.48 25.85
N SER A 78 3.75 -12.51 26.51
CA SER A 78 4.18 -11.25 25.91
C SER A 78 5.49 -11.40 25.12
N ASP A 79 6.30 -12.40 25.45
CA ASP A 79 7.48 -12.76 24.67
C ASP A 79 7.06 -13.56 23.43
N LYS A 80 7.25 -12.95 22.26
CA LYS A 80 6.97 -13.55 20.96
C LYS A 80 8.23 -13.97 20.20
N SER A 81 9.39 -13.96 20.85
CA SER A 81 10.70 -14.25 20.23
C SER A 81 10.80 -15.67 19.63
N GLY A 82 10.10 -16.62 20.23
CA GLY A 82 10.04 -18.01 19.75
C GLY A 82 9.10 -18.27 18.58
N VAL A 83 8.37 -17.26 18.10
CA VAL A 83 7.40 -17.43 17.01
C VAL A 83 8.08 -17.15 15.67
N HIS A 84 8.12 -18.13 14.79
CA HIS A 84 8.68 -18.00 13.44
C HIS A 84 7.65 -18.28 12.37
N PHE A 85 7.78 -17.58 11.25
CA PHE A 85 7.03 -17.89 10.04
C PHE A 85 7.69 -19.05 9.29
N SER A 86 6.88 -19.94 8.74
CA SER A 86 7.35 -20.95 7.80
C SER A 86 7.61 -20.28 6.45
N LEU A 87 8.83 -20.36 5.96
CA LEU A 87 9.18 -19.83 4.63
C LEU A 87 8.40 -20.54 3.53
N GLY A 88 8.21 -21.88 3.65
CA GLY A 88 7.41 -22.64 2.69
C GLY A 88 5.94 -22.20 2.64
N GLU A 89 5.32 -21.90 3.80
CA GLU A 89 3.94 -21.38 3.83
C GLU A 89 3.85 -19.96 3.25
N ILE A 90 4.87 -19.11 3.45
CA ILE A 90 4.93 -17.78 2.82
C ILE A 90 5.05 -17.91 1.31
N GLU A 91 5.93 -18.79 0.84
CA GLU A 91 6.12 -19.07 -0.59
C GLU A 91 4.81 -19.56 -1.23
N GLU A 92 4.17 -20.54 -0.63
CA GLU A 92 2.90 -21.10 -1.10
C GLU A 92 1.80 -20.03 -1.14
N ALA A 93 1.65 -19.25 -0.06
CA ALA A 93 0.66 -18.17 0.00
C ALA A 93 0.92 -17.10 -1.06
N MET A 94 2.19 -16.73 -1.30
CA MET A 94 2.56 -15.79 -2.38
C MET A 94 2.26 -16.37 -3.76
N ARG A 95 2.57 -17.63 -4.01
CA ARG A 95 2.25 -18.32 -5.27
C ARG A 95 0.75 -18.35 -5.53
N HIS A 96 -0.06 -18.62 -4.52
CA HIS A 96 -1.52 -18.55 -4.63
C HIS A 96 -1.96 -17.13 -4.97
N HIS A 97 -1.53 -16.13 -4.17
CA HIS A 97 -1.99 -14.76 -4.33
C HIS A 97 -1.57 -14.16 -5.67
N VAL A 98 -0.30 -14.26 -6.03
CA VAL A 98 0.23 -13.72 -7.29
C VAL A 98 -0.24 -14.56 -8.49
N GLY A 99 -0.11 -15.88 -8.43
CA GLY A 99 -0.44 -16.78 -9.54
C GLY A 99 -1.90 -16.65 -9.97
N ARG A 100 -2.84 -16.71 -9.00
CA ARG A 100 -4.28 -16.53 -9.28
C ARG A 100 -4.60 -15.14 -9.85
N THR A 101 -3.93 -14.10 -9.36
CA THR A 101 -4.11 -12.75 -9.90
C THR A 101 -3.60 -12.65 -11.33
N MET A 102 -2.44 -13.23 -11.63
CA MET A 102 -1.87 -13.22 -12.98
C MET A 102 -2.67 -14.11 -13.96
N GLU A 103 -3.22 -15.24 -13.52
CA GLU A 103 -4.14 -16.07 -14.32
C GLU A 103 -5.42 -15.31 -14.70
N ALA A 104 -5.90 -14.45 -13.81
CA ALA A 104 -7.10 -13.63 -14.05
C ALA A 104 -6.82 -12.34 -14.84
N LYS A 105 -5.56 -11.97 -15.03
CA LYS A 105 -5.16 -10.73 -15.71
C LYS A 105 -5.74 -10.64 -17.11
N ARG A 106 -6.24 -9.46 -17.46
CA ARG A 106 -6.79 -9.14 -18.78
C ARG A 106 -6.24 -7.80 -19.27
N GLY A 107 -6.27 -7.58 -20.58
CA GLY A 107 -5.80 -6.35 -21.20
C GLY A 107 -4.28 -6.20 -21.22
N GLU A 108 -3.82 -5.03 -21.67
CA GLU A 108 -2.40 -4.74 -21.92
C GLU A 108 -1.67 -4.09 -20.73
N GLY A 109 -2.40 -3.76 -19.66
CA GLY A 109 -1.83 -3.19 -18.44
C GLY A 109 -0.91 -4.16 -17.71
N MET A 110 -0.41 -3.73 -16.56
CA MET A 110 0.51 -4.53 -15.74
C MET A 110 -0.06 -4.72 -14.33
N ILE A 111 0.34 -5.81 -13.70
CA ILE A 111 0.06 -6.07 -12.28
C ILE A 111 1.38 -6.18 -11.53
N PHE A 112 1.53 -5.36 -10.50
CA PHE A 112 2.69 -5.36 -9.63
C PHE A 112 2.32 -5.86 -8.23
N VAL A 113 3.30 -6.37 -7.50
CA VAL A 113 3.15 -6.61 -6.07
C VAL A 113 3.86 -5.51 -5.28
N ASN A 114 3.16 -4.92 -4.32
CA ASN A 114 3.73 -3.99 -3.36
C ASN A 114 4.32 -4.79 -2.20
N CYS A 115 5.66 -4.87 -2.16
CA CYS A 115 6.39 -5.60 -1.12
C CYS A 115 6.87 -4.67 -0.02
N MET A 116 6.47 -4.97 1.21
CA MET A 116 6.83 -4.20 2.41
C MET A 116 8.09 -4.76 3.07
N GLU A 117 9.06 -3.89 3.38
CA GLU A 117 10.33 -4.30 4.03
C GLU A 117 10.12 -4.87 5.43
N LYS A 118 9.28 -4.22 6.23
CA LYS A 118 9.23 -4.42 7.68
C LYS A 118 8.12 -5.35 8.17
N LEU A 119 7.68 -6.28 7.33
CA LEU A 119 6.51 -7.09 7.64
C LEU A 119 6.86 -8.54 7.96
N THR A 120 7.56 -8.78 9.07
CA THR A 120 7.87 -10.15 9.51
C THR A 120 8.23 -10.27 10.99
N MET A 121 8.22 -11.51 11.49
CA MET A 121 8.74 -11.89 12.81
C MET A 121 10.02 -12.72 12.68
N ASN A 122 11.02 -12.38 13.48
CA ASN A 122 12.23 -13.18 13.76
C ASN A 122 13.08 -13.64 12.56
N ALA A 123 12.76 -13.25 11.34
CA ALA A 123 13.58 -13.53 10.15
C ALA A 123 13.23 -12.54 9.02
N PRO A 124 13.38 -11.21 9.22
CA PRO A 124 12.90 -10.19 8.26
C PRO A 124 13.54 -10.34 6.87
N ARG A 125 14.82 -10.67 6.82
CA ARG A 125 15.55 -10.82 5.56
C ARG A 125 15.08 -12.04 4.76
N ASP A 126 14.96 -13.19 5.42
CA ASP A 126 14.60 -14.45 4.76
C ASP A 126 13.15 -14.43 4.30
N THR A 127 12.26 -13.93 5.13
CA THR A 127 10.84 -13.79 4.78
C THR A 127 10.62 -12.76 3.66
N LEU A 128 11.40 -11.67 3.60
CA LEU A 128 11.36 -10.73 2.48
C LEU A 128 11.89 -11.39 1.20
N ARG A 129 13.05 -12.08 1.26
CA ARG A 129 13.58 -12.82 0.11
C ARG A 129 12.56 -13.81 -0.42
N THR A 130 11.94 -14.60 0.45
CA THR A 130 10.91 -15.58 0.06
C THR A 130 9.73 -14.92 -0.64
N ARG A 131 9.21 -13.80 -0.13
CA ARG A 131 8.11 -13.08 -0.77
C ARG A 131 8.49 -12.56 -2.15
N LEU A 132 9.67 -11.95 -2.29
CA LEU A 132 10.17 -11.42 -3.56
C LEU A 132 10.37 -12.54 -4.58
N THR A 133 11.05 -13.63 -4.20
CA THR A 133 11.33 -14.77 -5.07
C THR A 133 10.03 -15.44 -5.52
N ALA A 134 9.13 -15.75 -4.58
CA ALA A 134 7.86 -16.38 -4.90
C ALA A 134 6.96 -15.51 -5.82
N ALA A 135 7.00 -14.19 -5.68
CA ALA A 135 6.29 -13.29 -6.58
C ALA A 135 6.87 -13.34 -8.00
N LEU A 136 8.19 -13.37 -8.13
CA LEU A 136 8.87 -13.50 -9.42
C LEU A 136 8.60 -14.86 -10.07
N ASP A 137 8.67 -15.95 -9.31
CA ASP A 137 8.36 -17.32 -9.77
C ASP A 137 6.91 -17.45 -10.26
N ALA A 138 5.98 -16.79 -9.57
CA ALA A 138 4.56 -16.79 -9.93
C ALA A 138 4.23 -15.88 -11.14
N GLY A 139 5.24 -15.26 -11.76
CA GLY A 139 5.07 -14.57 -13.02
C GLY A 139 4.62 -13.11 -12.93
N ILE A 140 4.72 -12.47 -11.76
CA ILE A 140 4.34 -11.05 -11.60
C ILE A 140 5.03 -10.15 -12.65
N ASP A 141 4.35 -9.13 -13.16
CA ASP A 141 4.95 -8.17 -14.12
C ASP A 141 6.01 -7.27 -13.46
N GLY A 142 5.83 -6.95 -12.18
CA GLY A 142 6.78 -6.12 -11.44
C GLY A 142 6.58 -6.10 -9.94
N ILE A 143 7.51 -5.48 -9.25
CA ILE A 143 7.54 -5.32 -7.79
C ILE A 143 7.80 -3.87 -7.45
N THR A 144 6.97 -3.30 -6.58
CA THR A 144 7.22 -2.00 -5.94
C THR A 144 7.66 -2.24 -4.50
N LEU A 145 8.86 -1.82 -4.17
CA LEU A 145 9.42 -1.93 -2.83
C LEU A 145 8.99 -0.75 -1.97
N SER A 146 8.27 -1.01 -0.89
CA SER A 146 7.61 0.00 -0.04
C SER A 146 7.82 -0.22 1.45
N ALA A 147 7.28 0.69 2.27
CA ALA A 147 7.34 0.66 3.73
C ALA A 147 8.79 0.61 4.27
N GLY A 148 9.62 1.47 3.74
CA GLY A 148 11.02 1.66 4.09
C GLY A 148 11.88 1.92 2.85
N LEU A 149 13.12 2.37 3.07
CA LEU A 149 14.10 2.51 1.99
C LEU A 149 14.84 1.18 1.82
N HIS A 150 14.44 0.40 0.83
CA HIS A 150 14.90 -0.97 0.56
C HIS A 150 16.35 -1.07 0.06
N LEU A 151 17.32 -0.59 0.85
CA LEU A 151 18.72 -0.50 0.44
C LEU A 151 19.38 -1.84 0.04
N ASN A 152 18.85 -2.96 0.53
CA ASN A 152 19.45 -4.28 0.32
C ASN A 152 18.56 -5.24 -0.47
N SER A 153 17.33 -4.86 -0.81
CA SER A 153 16.33 -5.81 -1.33
C SER A 153 16.65 -6.33 -2.73
N PHE A 154 17.27 -5.52 -3.59
CA PHE A 154 17.73 -5.98 -4.90
C PHE A 154 18.77 -7.11 -4.78
N GLY A 155 19.68 -7.00 -3.81
CA GLY A 155 20.68 -8.03 -3.53
C GLY A 155 20.12 -9.33 -2.93
N LEU A 156 18.84 -9.36 -2.50
CA LEU A 156 18.19 -10.58 -2.08
C LEU A 156 17.74 -11.47 -3.23
N ILE A 157 17.62 -10.90 -4.42
CA ILE A 157 17.07 -11.55 -5.62
C ILE A 157 18.00 -11.39 -6.84
N GLU A 158 19.26 -10.98 -6.65
CA GLU A 158 20.21 -10.75 -7.74
C GLU A 158 20.50 -12.01 -8.57
N ASP A 159 20.37 -13.17 -7.97
CA ASP A 159 20.54 -14.50 -8.55
C ASP A 159 19.28 -15.06 -9.23
N HIS A 160 18.14 -14.37 -9.11
CA HIS A 160 16.88 -14.85 -9.66
C HIS A 160 16.82 -14.68 -11.20
N PRO A 161 16.40 -15.69 -11.98
CA PRO A 161 16.36 -15.60 -13.46
C PRO A 161 15.60 -14.38 -13.99
N ARG A 162 14.50 -13.99 -13.31
CA ARG A 162 13.69 -12.83 -13.71
C ARG A 162 14.16 -11.49 -13.11
N PHE A 163 15.30 -11.44 -12.44
CA PHE A 163 15.82 -10.20 -11.85
C PHE A 163 16.02 -9.08 -12.87
N ARG A 164 16.35 -9.42 -14.12
CA ARG A 164 16.55 -8.45 -15.21
C ARG A 164 15.29 -8.11 -16.00
N ASP A 165 14.27 -9.01 -15.99
CA ASP A 165 13.10 -8.90 -16.84
C ASP A 165 11.89 -8.26 -16.12
N ALA A 166 11.66 -8.62 -14.86
CA ALA A 166 10.59 -8.04 -14.05
C ALA A 166 10.85 -6.56 -13.78
N LYS A 167 9.80 -5.76 -13.72
CA LYS A 167 9.90 -4.33 -13.41
C LYS A 167 10.07 -4.14 -11.91
N LEU A 168 11.18 -3.57 -11.50
CA LEU A 168 11.51 -3.33 -10.10
C LEU A 168 11.55 -1.83 -9.83
N GLY A 169 10.73 -1.38 -8.89
CA GLY A 169 10.65 0.01 -8.49
C GLY A 169 10.79 0.20 -6.99
N ILE A 170 11.08 1.43 -6.61
CA ILE A 170 11.22 1.85 -5.21
C ILE A 170 10.37 3.08 -4.94
N ILE A 171 10.01 3.26 -3.67
CA ILE A 171 9.35 4.47 -3.19
C ILE A 171 10.36 5.32 -2.43
N VAL A 172 10.42 6.61 -2.75
CA VAL A 172 11.26 7.61 -2.09
C VAL A 172 10.47 8.88 -1.80
N SER A 173 10.91 9.64 -0.80
CA SER A 173 10.35 10.95 -0.45
C SER A 173 11.35 12.11 -0.64
N SER A 174 12.50 11.85 -1.25
CA SER A 174 13.51 12.88 -1.52
C SER A 174 14.58 12.40 -2.52
N PRO A 175 15.28 13.33 -3.20
CA PRO A 175 16.46 13.01 -4.03
C PRO A 175 17.56 12.30 -3.22
N ARG A 176 17.73 12.68 -1.95
CA ARG A 176 18.72 12.05 -1.05
C ARG A 176 18.45 10.57 -0.85
N ALA A 177 17.19 10.18 -0.63
CA ALA A 177 16.81 8.78 -0.48
C ALA A 177 17.11 7.98 -1.76
N LEU A 178 16.79 8.55 -2.93
CA LEU A 178 17.12 7.94 -4.23
C LEU A 178 18.64 7.78 -4.40
N ALA A 179 19.42 8.82 -4.13
CA ALA A 179 20.88 8.79 -4.22
C ALA A 179 21.49 7.70 -3.31
N MET A 180 20.97 7.55 -2.10
CA MET A 180 21.40 6.49 -1.18
C MET A 180 21.12 5.10 -1.74
N PHE A 181 19.94 4.89 -2.31
CA PHE A 181 19.56 3.62 -2.93
C PHE A 181 20.47 3.29 -4.13
N LEU A 182 20.64 4.22 -5.05
CA LEU A 182 21.46 4.05 -6.26
C LEU A 182 22.91 3.71 -5.91
N ARG A 183 23.51 4.46 -4.98
CA ARG A 183 24.88 4.23 -4.49
C ARG A 183 25.03 2.84 -3.86
N LYS A 184 24.09 2.45 -3.02
CA LYS A 184 24.14 1.15 -2.32
C LYS A 184 24.03 -0.03 -3.27
N ASN A 185 23.25 0.11 -4.34
CA ASN A 185 23.00 -0.94 -5.32
C ASN A 185 23.88 -0.85 -6.57
N ALA A 186 24.83 0.10 -6.66
CA ALA A 186 25.69 0.29 -7.82
C ALA A 186 26.44 -0.99 -8.26
N ARG A 187 26.87 -1.81 -7.29
CA ARG A 187 27.58 -3.08 -7.55
C ARG A 187 26.75 -4.10 -8.35
N LEU A 188 25.41 -4.01 -8.28
CA LEU A 188 24.49 -4.93 -8.96
C LEU A 188 24.34 -4.61 -10.45
N GLN A 189 24.83 -3.45 -10.89
CA GLN A 189 24.64 -2.95 -12.26
C GLN A 189 23.18 -3.06 -12.73
N ARG A 190 22.24 -2.78 -11.81
CA ARG A 190 20.79 -2.84 -12.00
C ARG A 190 20.15 -1.60 -11.40
N LEU A 191 19.69 -0.71 -12.28
CA LEU A 191 18.88 0.45 -11.90
C LEU A 191 17.43 0.02 -11.63
N PRO A 192 16.67 0.73 -10.81
CA PRO A 192 15.23 0.56 -10.75
C PRO A 192 14.61 0.92 -12.12
N ASP A 193 13.55 0.18 -12.52
CA ASP A 193 12.82 0.49 -13.75
C ASP A 193 11.93 1.73 -13.60
N PHE A 194 11.60 2.10 -12.38
CA PHE A 194 10.84 3.30 -12.04
C PHE A 194 11.07 3.70 -10.58
N VAL A 195 10.78 4.96 -10.29
CA VAL A 195 10.83 5.51 -8.93
C VAL A 195 9.49 6.17 -8.62
N VAL A 196 8.83 5.74 -7.55
CA VAL A 196 7.65 6.44 -7.01
C VAL A 196 8.13 7.52 -6.05
N VAL A 197 7.78 8.76 -6.31
CA VAL A 197 7.99 9.89 -5.40
C VAL A 197 6.72 10.09 -4.59
N GLU A 198 6.76 9.70 -3.31
CA GLU A 198 5.63 9.82 -2.41
C GLU A 198 5.70 11.12 -1.62
N GLY A 199 4.67 11.95 -1.78
CA GLY A 199 4.54 13.26 -1.13
C GLY A 199 3.83 13.21 0.23
N PRO A 200 3.82 14.36 0.92
CA PRO A 200 3.33 14.48 2.30
C PRO A 200 1.82 14.25 2.45
N LEU A 201 1.04 14.33 1.38
CA LEU A 201 -0.42 14.13 1.40
C LEU A 201 -0.86 12.68 1.15
N ALA A 202 0.09 11.75 1.07
CA ALA A 202 -0.18 10.32 0.95
C ALA A 202 -0.92 9.78 2.18
N GLY A 203 -1.56 8.62 2.02
CA GLY A 203 -2.26 7.91 3.09
C GLY A 203 -1.40 6.86 3.76
N GLY A 204 -1.76 6.48 4.99
CA GLY A 204 -1.01 5.50 5.76
C GLY A 204 0.31 6.06 6.30
N HIS A 205 1.34 5.24 6.32
CA HIS A 205 2.66 5.66 6.82
C HIS A 205 3.29 6.68 5.89
N LEU A 206 3.83 7.75 6.49
CA LEU A 206 4.49 8.82 5.75
C LEU A 206 6.00 8.64 5.73
N GLY A 207 6.63 8.94 4.60
CA GLY A 207 8.08 9.09 4.48
C GLY A 207 8.63 10.39 5.09
N PHE A 208 7.82 11.09 5.87
CA PHE A 208 8.10 12.38 6.53
C PHE A 208 7.90 12.27 8.02
N GLY A 209 8.46 13.24 8.79
CA GLY A 209 8.20 13.42 10.21
C GLY A 209 6.83 14.07 10.48
N MET A 210 6.62 14.51 11.72
CA MET A 210 5.42 15.28 12.10
C MET A 210 5.40 16.69 11.47
N ASP A 211 6.48 17.11 10.87
CA ASP A 211 6.65 18.32 10.07
C ASP A 211 6.24 18.16 8.59
N TRP A 212 5.53 17.09 8.26
CA TRP A 212 5.11 16.71 6.90
C TRP A 212 4.46 17.86 6.10
N ALA A 213 3.76 18.77 6.77
CA ALA A 213 3.06 19.89 6.13
C ALA A 213 4.01 20.96 5.53
N GLN A 214 5.32 20.89 5.84
CA GLN A 214 6.32 21.80 5.27
C GLN A 214 6.80 21.37 3.89
N TYR A 215 6.42 20.18 3.43
CA TYR A 215 6.86 19.61 2.17
C TYR A 215 5.75 19.68 1.11
N ASP A 216 6.16 19.76 -0.14
CA ASP A 216 5.27 19.80 -1.31
C ASP A 216 5.69 18.76 -2.34
N LEU A 217 4.71 17.98 -2.85
CA LEU A 217 4.96 16.92 -3.81
C LEU A 217 5.54 17.44 -5.12
N ALA A 218 5.03 18.56 -5.65
CA ALA A 218 5.48 19.10 -6.94
C ALA A 218 6.97 19.50 -6.88
N THR A 219 7.37 20.10 -5.77
CA THR A 219 8.77 20.45 -5.50
C THR A 219 9.65 19.21 -5.44
N ILE A 220 9.25 18.17 -4.68
CA ILE A 220 10.04 16.94 -4.54
C ILE A 220 10.16 16.21 -5.87
N VAL A 221 9.07 16.13 -6.65
CA VAL A 221 9.08 15.52 -7.99
C VAL A 221 10.07 16.24 -8.92
N ALA A 222 10.01 17.60 -8.94
CA ALA A 222 10.93 18.41 -9.74
C ALA A 222 12.40 18.19 -9.34
N GLU A 223 12.69 18.14 -8.04
CA GLU A 223 14.04 17.88 -7.51
C GLU A 223 14.55 16.48 -7.88
N VAL A 224 13.69 15.44 -7.78
CA VAL A 224 14.07 14.06 -8.16
C VAL A 224 14.33 13.98 -9.67
N ILE A 225 13.49 14.59 -10.50
CA ILE A 225 13.72 14.64 -11.95
C ILE A 225 15.01 15.38 -12.28
N ALA A 226 15.28 16.52 -11.64
CA ALA A 226 16.52 17.28 -11.83
C ALA A 226 17.76 16.46 -11.41
N TYR A 227 17.68 15.74 -10.28
CA TYR A 227 18.73 14.85 -9.82
C TYR A 227 19.01 13.73 -10.85
N LEU A 228 17.98 13.04 -11.34
CA LEU A 228 18.16 11.99 -12.36
C LEU A 228 18.80 12.54 -13.63
N LYS A 229 18.39 13.72 -14.09
CA LYS A 229 19.00 14.39 -15.26
C LYS A 229 20.48 14.73 -15.02
N SER A 230 20.84 15.22 -13.84
CA SER A 230 22.24 15.54 -13.49
C SER A 230 23.14 14.31 -13.45
N GLU A 231 22.58 13.15 -13.08
CA GLU A 231 23.27 11.85 -13.07
C GLU A 231 23.19 11.12 -14.43
N HIS A 232 22.60 11.72 -15.45
CA HIS A 232 22.36 11.11 -16.77
C HIS A 232 21.58 9.79 -16.70
N LEU A 233 20.61 9.69 -15.79
CA LEU A 233 19.78 8.50 -15.58
C LEU A 233 18.38 8.72 -16.17
N ASP A 234 17.97 7.79 -17.04
CA ASP A 234 16.62 7.77 -17.63
C ASP A 234 15.74 6.77 -16.86
N ILE A 235 15.27 7.17 -15.67
CA ILE A 235 14.40 6.37 -14.83
C ILE A 235 13.05 7.07 -14.74
N PRO A 236 11.95 6.44 -15.17
CA PRO A 236 10.60 7.00 -15.03
C PRO A 236 10.25 7.37 -13.59
N VAL A 237 9.80 8.60 -13.39
CA VAL A 237 9.34 9.11 -12.09
C VAL A 237 7.80 9.05 -12.06
N ILE A 238 7.25 8.44 -11.01
CA ILE A 238 5.82 8.32 -10.76
C ILE A 238 5.49 9.20 -9.55
N ALA A 239 4.65 10.22 -9.74
CA ALA A 239 4.22 11.10 -8.65
C ALA A 239 3.09 10.45 -7.83
N ALA A 240 3.16 10.51 -6.49
CA ALA A 240 2.20 9.88 -5.58
C ALA A 240 1.89 10.77 -4.37
N GLY A 241 0.64 10.75 -3.91
CA GLY A 241 0.20 11.45 -2.69
C GLY A 241 -0.46 12.82 -2.96
N GLY A 242 -1.76 12.92 -2.70
CA GLY A 242 -2.52 14.16 -2.90
C GLY A 242 -3.02 14.38 -4.33
N ILE A 243 -2.94 13.41 -5.22
CA ILE A 243 -3.45 13.48 -6.58
C ILE A 243 -4.89 12.95 -6.57
N PHE A 244 -5.87 13.82 -6.73
CA PHE A 244 -7.29 13.49 -6.53
C PHE A 244 -8.13 13.56 -7.79
N THR A 245 -7.73 14.36 -8.79
CA THR A 245 -8.44 14.57 -10.06
C THR A 245 -7.55 14.26 -11.26
N GLY A 246 -8.14 14.10 -12.45
CA GLY A 246 -7.39 14.00 -13.71
C GLY A 246 -6.58 15.27 -14.00
N SER A 247 -7.07 16.43 -13.62
CA SER A 247 -6.34 17.71 -13.75
C SER A 247 -5.11 17.76 -12.86
N ASP A 248 -5.20 17.28 -11.58
CA ASP A 248 -4.02 17.15 -10.72
C ASP A 248 -2.97 16.22 -11.36
N ALA A 249 -3.44 15.08 -11.89
CA ALA A 249 -2.58 14.11 -12.56
C ALA A 249 -1.87 14.72 -13.79
N THR A 250 -2.61 15.41 -14.64
CA THR A 250 -2.07 16.07 -15.84
C THR A 250 -1.00 17.09 -15.47
N GLY A 251 -1.18 17.85 -14.39
CA GLY A 251 -0.18 18.81 -13.89
C GLY A 251 1.18 18.16 -13.62
N PHE A 252 1.23 16.99 -12.98
CA PHE A 252 2.47 16.24 -12.75
C PHE A 252 3.07 15.66 -14.04
N LEU A 253 2.23 15.17 -14.95
CA LEU A 253 2.70 14.65 -16.24
C LEU A 253 3.31 15.77 -17.11
N GLU A 254 2.75 16.96 -17.09
CA GLU A 254 3.31 18.15 -17.78
C GLU A 254 4.63 18.63 -17.15
N GLN A 255 4.81 18.44 -15.85
CA GLN A 255 6.07 18.69 -15.15
C GLN A 255 7.16 17.66 -15.48
N GLY A 256 6.85 16.58 -16.18
CA GLY A 256 7.78 15.54 -16.59
C GLY A 256 7.74 14.25 -15.77
N ALA A 257 6.75 14.08 -14.89
CA ALA A 257 6.49 12.76 -14.34
C ALA A 257 6.03 11.80 -15.45
N ALA A 258 6.46 10.55 -15.40
CA ALA A 258 6.10 9.54 -16.39
C ALA A 258 4.71 8.94 -16.13
N ALA A 259 4.26 8.97 -14.88
CA ALA A 259 2.93 8.50 -14.45
C ALA A 259 2.56 9.12 -13.10
N VAL A 260 1.31 8.89 -12.68
CA VAL A 260 0.82 9.19 -11.34
C VAL A 260 0.39 7.93 -10.61
N GLN A 261 0.65 7.86 -9.30
CA GLN A 261 0.12 6.81 -8.44
C GLN A 261 -0.98 7.38 -7.56
N VAL A 262 -2.16 6.78 -7.62
CA VAL A 262 -3.38 7.21 -6.94
C VAL A 262 -3.96 6.09 -6.09
N ALA A 263 -4.64 6.43 -5.01
CA ALA A 263 -5.22 5.46 -4.09
C ALA A 263 -6.59 5.88 -3.56
N THR A 264 -6.73 7.07 -3.02
CA THR A 264 -7.87 7.51 -2.21
C THR A 264 -9.24 7.20 -2.83
N ARG A 265 -9.46 7.53 -4.10
CA ARG A 265 -10.74 7.28 -4.78
C ARG A 265 -10.97 5.79 -5.06
N PHE A 266 -9.90 5.01 -5.21
CA PHE A 266 -9.99 3.57 -5.43
C PHE A 266 -10.25 2.77 -4.15
N THR A 267 -10.02 3.35 -2.95
CA THR A 267 -10.35 2.69 -1.68
C THR A 267 -11.85 2.47 -1.48
N VAL A 268 -12.69 3.21 -2.19
CA VAL A 268 -14.15 3.15 -2.08
C VAL A 268 -14.82 2.61 -3.34
N THR A 269 -14.08 2.00 -4.25
CA THR A 269 -14.65 1.33 -5.43
C THR A 269 -15.24 -0.04 -5.08
N GLN A 270 -16.09 -0.55 -5.97
CA GLN A 270 -16.71 -1.88 -5.82
C GLN A 270 -15.68 -2.98 -5.68
N GLU A 271 -14.60 -2.96 -6.48
CA GLU A 271 -13.55 -3.96 -6.56
C GLU A 271 -12.56 -3.91 -5.40
N CYS A 272 -12.45 -2.78 -4.71
CA CYS A 272 -11.56 -2.63 -3.56
C CYS A 272 -11.94 -3.57 -2.41
N GLY A 273 -10.94 -4.14 -1.75
CA GLY A 273 -11.13 -5.14 -0.70
C GLY A 273 -11.66 -4.62 0.65
N LEU A 274 -11.82 -3.31 0.83
CA LEU A 274 -12.45 -2.78 2.04
C LEU A 274 -13.91 -3.22 2.13
N PRO A 275 -14.41 -3.62 3.31
CA PRO A 275 -15.84 -3.84 3.52
C PRO A 275 -16.67 -2.58 3.24
N ASP A 276 -17.86 -2.73 2.65
CA ASP A 276 -18.70 -1.59 2.25
C ASP A 276 -19.04 -0.65 3.41
N LYS A 277 -19.26 -1.21 4.61
CA LYS A 277 -19.46 -0.41 5.83
C LYS A 277 -18.27 0.53 6.12
N VAL A 278 -17.03 0.09 5.84
CA VAL A 278 -15.82 0.90 6.03
C VAL A 278 -15.70 1.94 4.92
N LYS A 279 -16.02 1.58 3.65
CA LYS A 279 -16.08 2.54 2.54
C LYS A 279 -17.04 3.68 2.86
N GLN A 280 -18.19 3.38 3.49
CA GLN A 280 -19.15 4.41 3.91
C GLN A 280 -18.58 5.39 4.96
N GLU A 281 -17.73 4.92 5.88
CA GLU A 281 -17.06 5.82 6.83
C GLU A 281 -16.07 6.75 6.14
N TYR A 282 -15.37 6.29 5.09
CA TYR A 282 -14.50 7.13 4.28
C TYR A 282 -15.28 8.23 3.55
N PHE A 283 -16.47 7.94 3.01
CA PHE A 283 -17.34 8.95 2.40
C PHE A 283 -17.88 9.98 3.39
N ARG A 284 -18.16 9.56 4.65
CA ARG A 284 -18.69 10.46 5.69
C ARG A 284 -17.66 11.38 6.29
N ALA A 285 -16.37 11.06 6.12
CA ALA A 285 -15.30 11.81 6.72
C ALA A 285 -15.31 13.29 6.32
N SER A 286 -15.06 14.15 7.28
CA SER A 286 -14.72 15.57 7.11
C SER A 286 -13.20 15.75 7.13
N GLU A 287 -12.73 16.94 6.83
CA GLU A 287 -11.30 17.26 6.89
C GLU A 287 -10.74 17.14 8.32
N GLU A 288 -11.55 17.54 9.31
CA GLU A 288 -11.18 17.47 10.73
C GLU A 288 -11.07 16.03 11.25
N ASP A 289 -11.67 15.05 10.57
CA ASP A 289 -11.58 13.63 10.93
C ASP A 289 -10.24 13.00 10.50
N ILE A 290 -9.45 13.70 9.69
CA ILE A 290 -8.18 13.21 9.17
C ILE A 290 -7.05 13.74 10.05
N GLU A 291 -6.21 12.84 10.55
CA GLU A 291 -5.04 13.22 11.33
C GLU A 291 -3.77 12.47 10.90
N VAL A 292 -2.62 13.07 11.19
CA VAL A 292 -1.33 12.39 11.20
C VAL A 292 -0.92 12.20 12.64
N ASN A 293 -0.66 10.95 13.02
CA ASN A 293 -0.31 10.58 14.38
C ASN A 293 0.87 9.60 14.44
N THR A 294 1.32 9.27 15.65
CA THR A 294 2.45 8.36 15.92
C THR A 294 2.01 7.02 16.53
N LEU A 295 0.77 6.63 16.31
CA LEU A 295 0.19 5.38 16.86
C LEU A 295 0.80 4.11 16.24
N SER A 296 1.43 4.23 15.07
CA SER A 296 2.09 3.09 14.44
C SER A 296 3.22 2.53 15.31
N PRO A 297 3.30 1.20 15.47
CA PRO A 297 4.40 0.56 16.18
C PRO A 297 5.72 0.59 15.40
N THR A 298 5.71 1.05 14.15
CA THR A 298 6.90 1.14 13.29
C THR A 298 7.76 2.38 13.56
N GLY A 299 7.20 3.36 14.30
CA GLY A 299 7.84 4.66 14.55
C GLY A 299 7.64 5.70 13.43
N TYR A 300 7.02 5.32 12.30
CA TYR A 300 6.65 6.28 11.25
C TYR A 300 5.31 6.96 11.58
N PRO A 301 5.15 8.27 11.34
CA PRO A 301 3.86 8.92 11.36
C PRO A 301 2.89 8.27 10.37
N MET A 302 1.61 8.26 10.72
CA MET A 302 0.58 7.60 9.93
C MET A 302 -0.64 8.50 9.79
N ARG A 303 -1.11 8.72 8.55
CA ARG A 303 -2.36 9.44 8.29
C ARG A 303 -3.53 8.48 8.26
N MET A 304 -4.57 8.80 9.04
CA MET A 304 -5.74 7.98 9.20
C MET A 304 -6.96 8.77 9.68
N LEU A 305 -8.14 8.16 9.68
CA LEU A 305 -9.34 8.70 10.30
C LEU A 305 -9.30 8.54 11.82
N LYS A 306 -9.61 9.61 12.56
CA LYS A 306 -9.71 9.63 14.04
C LYS A 306 -10.73 8.65 14.60
N GLY A 307 -11.80 8.37 13.82
CA GLY A 307 -12.85 7.41 14.19
C GLY A 307 -12.48 5.94 14.02
N SER A 308 -11.23 5.64 13.67
CA SER A 308 -10.77 4.27 13.45
C SER A 308 -10.90 3.40 14.70
N PRO A 309 -11.58 2.23 14.66
CA PRO A 309 -11.80 1.37 15.83
C PRO A 309 -10.51 0.85 16.50
N GLY A 310 -9.41 0.83 15.74
CA GLY A 310 -8.10 0.41 16.26
C GLY A 310 -7.43 1.40 17.21
N ILE A 311 -7.92 2.64 17.30
CA ILE A 311 -7.39 3.67 18.22
C ILE A 311 -7.91 3.40 19.61
N GLY A 312 -7.02 3.43 20.61
CA GLY A 312 -7.37 3.19 22.02
C GLY A 312 -7.81 1.74 22.30
N SER A 313 -7.59 0.85 21.36
CA SER A 313 -7.86 -0.57 21.52
C SER A 313 -6.81 -1.22 22.43
N GLY A 314 -7.24 -2.04 23.38
CA GLY A 314 -6.38 -2.87 24.21
C GLY A 314 -6.36 -4.33 23.75
N ILE A 315 -6.37 -4.55 22.45
CA ILE A 315 -6.33 -5.90 21.92
C ILE A 315 -5.03 -6.59 22.28
N ARG A 316 -5.12 -7.81 22.76
CA ARG A 316 -3.92 -8.60 23.09
C ARG A 316 -3.11 -8.85 21.82
N PRO A 317 -1.76 -8.70 21.89
CA PRO A 317 -0.89 -9.00 20.75
C PRO A 317 -1.08 -10.42 20.24
N ASN A 318 -1.45 -10.57 18.96
CA ASN A 318 -1.71 -11.85 18.31
C ASN A 318 -0.65 -12.14 17.22
N CYS A 319 0.62 -11.93 17.60
CA CYS A 319 1.75 -12.03 16.68
C CYS A 319 1.95 -13.44 16.14
N GLU A 320 1.60 -14.46 16.94
CA GLU A 320 1.62 -15.86 16.56
C GLU A 320 0.71 -16.18 15.37
N ALA A 321 -0.32 -15.34 15.12
CA ALA A 321 -1.20 -15.47 13.97
C ALA A 321 -0.72 -14.65 12.76
N TYR A 322 -0.42 -13.36 12.99
CA TYR A 322 -0.31 -12.36 11.92
C TYR A 322 1.09 -11.79 11.72
N GLY A 323 2.02 -12.06 12.62
CA GLY A 323 3.31 -11.40 12.66
C GLY A 323 3.21 -10.00 13.27
N TYR A 324 4.23 -9.19 13.08
CA TYR A 324 4.26 -7.82 13.56
C TYR A 324 5.12 -6.91 12.70
N LEU A 325 4.76 -5.64 12.74
CA LEU A 325 5.55 -4.57 12.14
C LEU A 325 6.62 -4.14 13.15
N LEU A 326 7.83 -3.97 12.67
CA LEU A 326 8.97 -3.66 13.50
C LEU A 326 9.38 -2.20 13.35
N ASP A 327 9.79 -1.58 14.46
CA ASP A 327 10.49 -0.30 14.45
C ASP A 327 11.94 -0.44 13.92
N ALA A 328 12.70 0.65 13.95
CA ALA A 328 14.09 0.66 13.52
C ALA A 328 15.01 -0.29 14.35
N ASN A 329 14.59 -0.65 15.57
CA ASN A 329 15.33 -1.54 16.47
C ASN A 329 14.90 -3.00 16.34
N GLY A 330 14.00 -3.32 15.42
CA GLY A 330 13.46 -4.68 15.25
C GLY A 330 12.48 -5.09 16.35
N ARG A 331 11.81 -4.15 17.03
CA ARG A 331 10.85 -4.37 18.11
C ARG A 331 9.47 -3.89 17.71
N CYS A 332 8.43 -4.50 18.26
CA CYS A 332 7.06 -4.01 18.12
C CYS A 332 6.69 -3.13 19.33
N ALA A 333 6.68 -1.83 19.15
CA ALA A 333 6.36 -0.87 20.22
C ALA A 333 4.95 -1.05 20.82
N TYR A 334 4.01 -1.69 20.11
CA TYR A 334 2.69 -2.02 20.68
C TYR A 334 2.79 -3.07 21.78
N ILE A 335 3.65 -4.08 21.65
CA ILE A 335 3.81 -5.11 22.69
C ILE A 335 4.30 -4.46 23.99
N ASP A 336 5.27 -3.57 23.90
CA ASP A 336 5.80 -2.87 25.07
C ASP A 336 4.73 -1.98 25.73
N ALA A 337 3.97 -1.22 24.94
CA ALA A 337 2.88 -0.38 25.43
C ALA A 337 1.75 -1.22 26.08
N TYR A 338 1.38 -2.35 25.46
CA TYR A 338 0.37 -3.25 26.02
C TYR A 338 0.80 -3.84 27.36
N ASN A 339 2.05 -4.32 27.47
CA ASN A 339 2.57 -4.88 28.71
C ASN A 339 2.59 -3.83 29.85
N LEU A 340 3.01 -2.60 29.53
CA LEU A 340 3.00 -1.50 30.50
C LEU A 340 1.57 -1.22 31.03
N GLU A 341 0.56 -1.24 30.17
CA GLU A 341 -0.83 -1.04 30.61
C GLU A 341 -1.37 -2.23 31.42
N VAL A 342 -0.96 -3.45 31.12
CA VAL A 342 -1.30 -4.62 31.94
C VAL A 342 -0.65 -4.52 33.34
N GLU A 343 0.58 -4.05 33.44
CA GLU A 343 1.28 -3.83 34.72
C GLU A 343 0.64 -2.70 35.54
N ARG A 344 0.19 -1.62 34.89
CA ARG A 344 -0.49 -0.50 35.54
C ARG A 344 -1.88 -0.86 36.07
N HIS A 345 -2.51 -1.88 35.48
CA HIS A 345 -3.88 -2.30 35.81
C HIS A 345 -3.97 -3.79 36.12
N PRO A 346 -3.30 -4.27 37.22
CA PRO A 346 -3.27 -5.68 37.57
C PRO A 346 -4.67 -6.22 37.83
N GLY A 347 -5.01 -7.34 37.22
CA GLY A 347 -6.33 -7.99 37.32
C GLY A 347 -7.41 -7.40 36.43
N ALA A 348 -7.15 -6.37 35.64
CA ALA A 348 -8.11 -5.85 34.65
C ALA A 348 -8.37 -6.90 33.56
N LYS A 349 -9.66 -7.13 33.25
CA LYS A 349 -10.05 -8.02 32.14
C LYS A 349 -9.64 -7.49 30.76
N LYS A 350 -9.54 -6.16 30.62
CA LYS A 350 -9.12 -5.45 29.41
C LYS A 350 -8.37 -4.18 29.80
N VAL A 351 -7.32 -3.87 29.09
CA VAL A 351 -6.59 -2.62 29.17
C VAL A 351 -6.91 -1.75 27.95
N LYS A 352 -6.59 -0.46 28.01
CA LYS A 352 -6.65 0.44 26.84
C LYS A 352 -5.23 0.90 26.53
N VAL A 353 -4.80 0.77 25.28
CA VAL A 353 -3.51 1.27 24.82
C VAL A 353 -3.76 2.49 23.94
N MET A 354 -3.45 3.67 24.46
CA MET A 354 -3.75 4.93 23.76
C MET A 354 -2.61 5.39 22.84
N ASP A 355 -1.37 5.07 23.18
CA ASP A 355 -0.18 5.61 22.52
C ASP A 355 0.29 4.79 21.32
N LYS A 356 -0.20 3.58 21.19
CA LYS A 356 0.13 2.65 20.09
C LYS A 356 -1.08 1.81 19.69
N THR A 357 -1.06 1.34 18.44
CA THR A 357 -2.09 0.41 17.95
C THR A 357 -1.49 -0.90 17.47
N CYS A 358 -2.19 -2.00 17.68
CA CYS A 358 -1.82 -3.30 17.13
C CYS A 358 -2.15 -3.34 15.63
N LEU A 359 -1.25 -2.85 14.75
CA LEU A 359 -1.51 -2.74 13.32
C LEU A 359 -1.86 -4.08 12.69
N CYS A 360 -1.10 -5.15 12.96
CA CYS A 360 -1.32 -6.46 12.32
C CYS A 360 -2.75 -6.97 12.52
N THR A 361 -3.25 -6.97 13.76
CA THR A 361 -4.60 -7.45 14.05
C THR A 361 -5.66 -6.52 13.49
N HIS A 362 -5.48 -5.21 13.67
CA HIS A 362 -6.48 -4.23 13.24
C HIS A 362 -6.53 -4.07 11.72
N MET A 363 -5.38 -4.10 11.02
CA MET A 363 -5.37 -4.09 9.54
C MET A 363 -6.04 -5.34 8.97
N ARG A 364 -5.80 -6.51 9.58
CA ARG A 364 -6.49 -7.75 9.17
C ARG A 364 -8.00 -7.65 9.33
N ASN A 365 -8.47 -6.94 10.34
CA ASN A 365 -9.90 -6.77 10.63
C ASN A 365 -10.54 -5.56 9.92
N PHE A 366 -9.77 -4.77 9.18
CA PHE A 366 -10.19 -3.48 8.63
C PHE A 366 -10.61 -2.46 9.69
N ASP A 367 -9.98 -2.48 10.85
CA ASP A 367 -10.23 -1.57 11.96
C ASP A 367 -9.25 -0.39 12.01
N ILE A 368 -8.23 -0.36 11.16
CA ILE A 368 -7.33 0.77 10.95
C ILE A 368 -7.66 1.43 9.62
N TRP A 369 -8.18 2.64 9.70
CA TRP A 369 -8.69 3.39 8.55
C TRP A 369 -7.65 4.40 8.08
N THR A 370 -6.54 3.89 7.53
CA THR A 370 -5.52 4.75 6.90
C THR A 370 -6.08 5.38 5.63
N CYS A 371 -5.83 6.66 5.42
CA CYS A 371 -6.44 7.41 4.33
C CYS A 371 -5.51 8.50 3.78
N GLY A 372 -5.70 8.92 2.54
CA GLY A 372 -5.05 10.10 1.98
C GLY A 372 -5.63 11.40 2.53
N HIS A 373 -4.90 12.50 2.40
CA HIS A 373 -5.35 13.80 2.89
C HIS A 373 -6.72 14.21 2.31
N TYR A 374 -6.96 13.95 1.03
CA TYR A 374 -8.21 14.34 0.36
C TYR A 374 -9.36 13.34 0.50
N THR A 375 -9.31 12.44 1.48
CA THR A 375 -10.41 11.50 1.74
C THR A 375 -11.74 12.21 2.01
N TYR A 376 -11.73 13.38 2.67
CA TYR A 376 -12.92 14.17 2.94
C TYR A 376 -13.68 14.63 1.68
N ARG A 377 -13.01 14.63 0.50
CA ARG A 377 -13.61 14.98 -0.81
C ARG A 377 -14.31 13.81 -1.49
N LEU A 378 -14.22 12.59 -0.96
CA LEU A 378 -14.81 11.39 -1.59
C LEU A 378 -16.33 11.53 -1.79
N LYS A 379 -17.04 12.14 -0.83
CA LYS A 379 -18.47 12.42 -0.90
C LYS A 379 -18.88 13.25 -2.12
N ASP A 380 -17.96 14.03 -2.69
CA ASP A 380 -18.19 14.89 -3.85
C ASP A 380 -17.97 14.12 -5.18
N THR A 381 -17.58 12.85 -5.12
CA THR A 381 -17.28 12.00 -6.29
C THR A 381 -18.41 11.06 -6.67
N THR A 382 -19.49 11.03 -5.90
CA THR A 382 -20.58 10.07 -6.08
C THR A 382 -21.91 10.63 -5.56
N HIS A 383 -22.98 9.88 -5.71
CA HIS A 383 -24.31 10.25 -5.24
C HIS A 383 -24.58 9.69 -3.84
N ARG A 384 -25.30 10.48 -3.05
CA ARG A 384 -25.92 10.00 -1.81
C ARG A 384 -27.27 9.37 -2.13
N LEU A 385 -27.50 8.17 -1.65
CA LEU A 385 -28.73 7.41 -1.84
C LEU A 385 -29.78 7.77 -0.79
N ASP A 386 -31.04 7.35 -1.01
CA ASP A 386 -32.19 7.66 -0.13
C ASP A 386 -32.02 7.10 1.27
N ASP A 387 -31.31 5.99 1.44
CA ASP A 387 -30.97 5.40 2.75
C ASP A 387 -29.85 6.13 3.48
N GLY A 388 -29.30 7.18 2.89
CA GLY A 388 -28.22 7.99 3.42
C GLY A 388 -26.82 7.42 3.18
N SER A 389 -26.68 6.27 2.53
CA SER A 389 -25.40 5.74 2.07
C SER A 389 -24.91 6.43 0.82
N TYR A 390 -23.66 6.16 0.43
CA TYR A 390 -23.08 6.67 -0.81
C TYR A 390 -22.96 5.54 -1.84
N GLN A 391 -23.26 5.84 -3.09
CA GLN A 391 -23.11 4.90 -4.20
C GLN A 391 -21.63 4.53 -4.38
N LEU A 392 -21.32 3.24 -4.44
CA LEU A 392 -19.98 2.76 -4.77
C LEU A 392 -19.82 2.73 -6.30
N LEU A 393 -18.83 3.46 -6.78
CA LEU A 393 -18.46 3.45 -8.20
C LEU A 393 -17.59 2.23 -8.52
N SER A 394 -17.58 1.78 -9.78
CA SER A 394 -16.61 0.81 -10.25
C SER A 394 -15.22 1.44 -10.40
N ALA A 395 -14.19 0.63 -10.33
CA ALA A 395 -12.81 1.07 -10.60
C ALA A 395 -12.69 1.63 -12.02
N GLU A 396 -13.43 1.09 -12.99
CA GLU A 396 -13.48 1.62 -14.36
C GLU A 396 -13.98 3.06 -14.40
N GLN A 397 -15.09 3.38 -13.73
CA GLN A 397 -15.63 4.75 -13.69
C GLN A 397 -14.63 5.73 -13.09
N VAL A 398 -13.96 5.35 -12.00
CA VAL A 398 -12.93 6.17 -11.36
C VAL A 398 -11.71 6.34 -12.25
N PHE A 399 -11.27 5.26 -12.91
CA PHE A 399 -10.11 5.26 -13.80
C PHE A 399 -10.36 6.16 -15.02
N GLN A 400 -11.53 6.04 -15.65
CA GLN A 400 -11.91 6.86 -16.79
C GLN A 400 -12.03 8.34 -16.43
N ASP A 401 -12.52 8.67 -15.24
CA ASP A 401 -12.55 10.06 -14.78
C ASP A 401 -11.13 10.63 -14.65
N TYR A 402 -10.17 9.88 -14.08
CA TYR A 402 -8.75 10.31 -14.10
C TYR A 402 -8.21 10.45 -15.52
N GLN A 403 -8.52 9.51 -16.41
CA GLN A 403 -7.97 9.44 -17.75
C GLN A 403 -8.45 10.57 -18.65
N PHE A 404 -9.73 10.95 -18.55
CA PHE A 404 -10.37 11.83 -19.51
C PHE A 404 -10.83 13.19 -18.95
N SER A 405 -10.81 13.39 -17.63
CA SER A 405 -11.23 14.67 -17.02
C SER A 405 -10.23 15.80 -17.31
N THR A 406 -10.74 16.98 -17.62
CA THR A 406 -9.92 18.16 -17.96
C THR A 406 -10.12 19.35 -17.03
N GLU A 407 -11.18 19.33 -16.19
CA GLU A 407 -11.64 20.57 -15.53
C GLU A 407 -11.35 20.64 -14.03
N GLY A 408 -10.63 19.71 -13.45
CA GLY A 408 -10.43 19.64 -11.99
C GLY A 408 -11.73 19.35 -11.22
N LYS A 409 -12.87 19.29 -11.90
CA LYS A 409 -14.13 18.85 -11.35
C LYS A 409 -14.31 17.37 -11.60
N ILE A 410 -14.77 16.68 -10.59
CA ILE A 410 -15.06 15.26 -10.68
C ILE A 410 -16.38 15.12 -11.42
N ALA A 411 -16.38 14.36 -12.52
CA ALA A 411 -17.61 13.98 -13.18
C ALA A 411 -18.35 12.97 -12.30
N VAL A 412 -19.42 13.42 -11.64
CA VAL A 412 -20.29 12.53 -10.88
C VAL A 412 -21.13 11.74 -11.89
N PRO A 413 -21.01 10.40 -11.98
CA PRO A 413 -21.83 9.62 -12.88
C PRO A 413 -23.32 9.80 -12.58
N ALA A 414 -24.18 9.67 -13.61
CA ALA A 414 -25.62 9.70 -13.39
C ALA A 414 -25.99 8.59 -12.37
N ALA A 415 -26.91 8.91 -11.45
CA ALA A 415 -27.38 7.93 -10.46
C ALA A 415 -27.89 6.69 -11.20
N ALA A 416 -27.47 5.51 -10.76
CA ALA A 416 -28.01 4.27 -11.29
C ALA A 416 -29.53 4.26 -11.04
N VAL A 417 -30.31 4.26 -12.11
CA VAL A 417 -31.77 4.07 -11.99
C VAL A 417 -31.96 2.69 -11.43
N ALA A 418 -32.53 2.59 -10.22
CA ALA A 418 -32.91 1.31 -9.66
C ALA A 418 -33.86 0.63 -10.67
N VAL A 419 -33.39 -0.44 -11.29
CA VAL A 419 -34.26 -1.31 -12.07
C VAL A 419 -35.16 -2.00 -11.06
N ALA A 420 -36.44 -1.61 -11.04
CA ALA A 420 -37.48 -2.14 -10.14
C ALA A 420 -37.75 -3.61 -10.44
#